data_0c6d9e3e9c693316a37b9575b0fa9acb
#
_entry.id   0c6d9e3e9c693316a37b9575b0fa9acb
#
_cell.length_a   1.000
_cell.length_b   1.000
_cell.length_c   1.000
_cell.angle_alpha   90.00
_cell.angle_beta   90.00
_cell.angle_gamma   90.00
#
_symmetry.space_group_name_H-M   'P 1'
#
loop_
_entity.id
_entity.type
_entity.pdbx_description
1 polymer ?
#
loop_
_entity_poly.entity_id
_entity_poly.type
_entity_poly.pdbx_seq_one_letter_code
_entity_poly.pdbx_strand_id
1 'polypeptide(L)'
;MISVPALIFDCDGVLADTEQDGHLRAFNETFQHFGLPVSWSVADYAEMLRIGGGKERLRSLLTPQFIAAADLPADESVQSQAIATWHRNKTEIYTALVDAGVMPARPGIARIAQAASAAGWILACASTSAEPSVRAVLTHAVGPKLAAKFSVFAGDIVSAKKPSPDIYVLALSELGVDADDAIVIEDSENGLRAAVGAGLRTVVTVSTFTANENFSDASLVVSSLGDPIPGEATRVLSDPLRLGAGSIISLVDLSRILAVPRIKHESHIHYNREVAP
;
A
#
# COMPACT_ATOMS: atom_id res chain seq x y z
N MET A 1 -19.28 -19.51 -14.68
CA MET A 1 -18.43 -18.58 -15.48
C MET A 1 -17.01 -18.69 -14.94
N ILE A 2 -15.98 -18.73 -15.78
CA ILE A 2 -14.60 -18.70 -15.32
C ILE A 2 -14.38 -17.26 -14.83
N SER A 3 -14.12 -17.08 -13.53
CA SER A 3 -13.80 -15.79 -12.96
C SER A 3 -12.46 -15.32 -13.51
N VAL A 4 -12.34 -14.02 -13.80
CA VAL A 4 -11.08 -13.40 -14.24
C VAL A 4 -10.32 -12.97 -12.99
N PRO A 5 -9.10 -13.48 -12.75
CA PRO A 5 -8.35 -13.09 -11.56
C PRO A 5 -7.95 -11.62 -11.55
N ALA A 6 -7.80 -11.03 -10.36
CA ALA A 6 -7.29 -9.69 -10.17
C ALA A 6 -5.95 -9.70 -9.42
N LEU A 7 -5.04 -8.82 -9.85
CA LEU A 7 -3.80 -8.51 -9.18
C LEU A 7 -3.84 -7.05 -8.70
N ILE A 8 -3.85 -6.87 -7.38
CA ILE A 8 -3.97 -5.57 -6.74
C ILE A 8 -2.63 -5.25 -6.08
N PHE A 9 -2.03 -4.13 -6.40
CA PHE A 9 -0.78 -3.66 -5.79
C PHE A 9 -1.09 -2.56 -4.77
N ASP A 10 -0.42 -2.58 -3.63
CA ASP A 10 -0.17 -1.32 -2.93
C ASP A 10 0.82 -0.48 -3.74
N CYS A 11 1.02 0.77 -3.35
CA CYS A 11 1.89 1.70 -4.05
C CYS A 11 3.26 1.84 -3.37
N ASP A 12 3.23 2.42 -2.16
CA ASP A 12 4.44 2.83 -1.43
C ASP A 12 5.10 1.60 -0.80
N GLY A 13 6.41 1.42 -1.03
CA GLY A 13 7.10 0.21 -0.59
C GLY A 13 6.85 -1.04 -1.47
N VAL A 14 5.86 -1.01 -2.38
CA VAL A 14 5.54 -2.09 -3.33
C VAL A 14 5.99 -1.75 -4.73
N LEU A 15 5.42 -0.72 -5.36
CA LEU A 15 5.79 -0.33 -6.73
C LEU A 15 7.20 0.26 -6.79
N ALA A 16 7.56 1.05 -5.79
CA ALA A 16 8.88 1.62 -5.56
C ALA A 16 9.12 1.75 -4.05
N ASP A 17 10.38 1.75 -3.60
CA ASP A 17 10.71 2.03 -2.19
C ASP A 17 10.72 3.56 -1.99
N THR A 18 9.52 4.09 -1.71
CA THR A 18 9.22 5.52 -1.79
C THR A 18 9.36 6.26 -0.47
N GLU A 19 9.57 5.54 0.64
CA GLU A 19 9.42 6.16 1.97
C GLU A 19 10.57 7.09 2.31
N GLN A 20 11.83 6.67 2.17
CA GLN A 20 12.97 7.48 2.59
C GLN A 20 13.26 8.64 1.63
N ASP A 21 13.50 8.33 0.35
CA ASP A 21 13.96 9.32 -0.63
C ASP A 21 12.79 10.08 -1.29
N GLY A 22 11.56 9.62 -1.06
CA GLY A 22 10.33 10.23 -1.54
C GLY A 22 9.54 10.92 -0.44
N HIS A 23 8.81 10.15 0.35
CA HIS A 23 7.85 10.69 1.31
C HIS A 23 8.49 11.48 2.45
N LEU A 24 9.49 10.92 3.14
CA LEU A 24 10.20 11.61 4.23
C LEU A 24 10.82 12.91 3.72
N ARG A 25 11.49 12.84 2.58
CA ARG A 25 12.08 14.02 1.95
C ARG A 25 11.04 15.08 1.63
N ALA A 26 9.91 14.70 1.00
CA ALA A 26 8.86 15.64 0.65
C ALA A 26 8.19 16.27 1.89
N PHE A 27 8.02 15.52 3.00
CA PHE A 27 7.56 16.09 4.27
C PHE A 27 8.53 17.13 4.80
N ASN A 28 9.81 16.82 4.90
CA ASN A 28 10.81 17.73 5.44
C ASN A 28 10.98 19.00 4.57
N GLU A 29 10.94 18.88 3.25
CA GLU A 29 10.94 20.02 2.34
C GLU A 29 9.67 20.87 2.52
N THR A 30 8.51 20.24 2.74
CA THR A 30 7.26 20.96 3.08
C THR A 30 7.39 21.70 4.40
N PHE A 31 7.91 21.06 5.45
CA PHE A 31 8.11 21.71 6.75
C PHE A 31 9.02 22.93 6.63
N GLN A 32 10.10 22.81 5.88
CA GLN A 32 11.00 23.90 5.61
C GLN A 32 10.34 25.02 4.81
N HIS A 33 9.57 24.70 3.77
CA HIS A 33 8.87 25.66 2.92
C HIS A 33 7.89 26.54 3.72
N PHE A 34 7.17 25.93 4.67
CA PHE A 34 6.21 26.65 5.51
C PHE A 34 6.80 27.17 6.84
N GLY A 35 8.10 26.98 7.07
CA GLY A 35 8.74 27.41 8.33
C GLY A 35 8.22 26.68 9.57
N LEU A 36 7.76 25.44 9.42
CA LEU A 36 7.19 24.66 10.53
C LEU A 36 8.31 24.19 11.48
N PRO A 37 8.07 24.22 12.81
CA PRO A 37 9.08 23.90 13.83
C PRO A 37 9.25 22.37 14.00
N VAL A 38 9.42 21.65 12.90
CA VAL A 38 9.58 20.19 12.88
C VAL A 38 10.45 19.76 11.72
N SER A 39 11.20 18.69 11.95
CA SER A 39 11.92 17.93 10.90
C SER A 39 11.96 16.48 11.38
N TRP A 40 11.64 15.55 10.51
CA TRP A 40 11.70 14.13 10.85
C TRP A 40 13.02 13.52 10.41
N SER A 41 13.68 12.83 11.34
CA SER A 41 14.73 11.88 11.01
C SER A 41 14.14 10.60 10.41
N VAL A 42 14.97 9.71 9.89
CA VAL A 42 14.54 8.37 9.42
C VAL A 42 13.85 7.60 10.56
N ALA A 43 14.36 7.71 11.80
CA ALA A 43 13.78 7.05 12.96
C ALA A 43 12.41 7.65 13.36
N ASP A 44 12.29 8.98 13.37
CA ASP A 44 11.00 9.65 13.63
C ASP A 44 9.97 9.25 12.58
N TYR A 45 10.39 9.22 11.32
CA TYR A 45 9.50 8.87 10.22
C TYR A 45 9.04 7.41 10.27
N ALA A 46 9.90 6.49 10.70
CA ALA A 46 9.52 5.10 10.91
C ALA A 46 8.36 4.95 11.92
N GLU A 47 8.35 5.76 12.99
CA GLU A 47 7.21 5.80 13.92
C GLU A 47 5.96 6.44 13.27
N MET A 48 6.13 7.45 12.42
CA MET A 48 5.01 8.07 11.70
C MET A 48 4.35 7.13 10.68
N LEU A 49 5.06 6.12 10.18
CA LEU A 49 4.49 5.12 9.27
C LEU A 49 3.38 4.26 9.90
N ARG A 50 3.32 4.20 11.22
CA ARG A 50 2.20 3.56 11.95
C ARG A 50 0.86 4.26 11.73
N ILE A 51 0.91 5.54 11.31
CA ILE A 51 -0.27 6.35 10.99
C ILE A 51 -0.50 6.26 9.48
N GLY A 52 -1.58 5.61 9.07
CA GLY A 52 -1.96 5.49 7.66
C GLY A 52 -2.44 6.82 7.09
N GLY A 53 -1.80 7.28 5.99
CA GLY A 53 -2.18 8.50 5.29
C GLY A 53 -1.36 9.74 5.65
N GLY A 54 -1.03 10.53 4.61
CA GLY A 54 -0.17 11.71 4.78
C GLY A 54 -0.84 12.86 5.53
N LYS A 55 -2.14 13.06 5.37
CA LYS A 55 -2.91 14.07 6.10
C LYS A 55 -3.02 13.72 7.57
N GLU A 56 -3.21 12.45 7.88
CA GLU A 56 -3.31 11.91 9.23
C GLU A 56 -1.98 12.08 9.97
N ARG A 57 -0.85 11.82 9.30
CA ARG A 57 0.50 12.11 9.82
C ARG A 57 0.70 13.59 10.12
N LEU A 58 0.30 14.49 9.20
CA LEU A 58 0.34 15.94 9.44
C LEU A 58 -0.56 16.36 10.60
N ARG A 59 -1.76 15.78 10.70
CA ARG A 59 -2.70 16.08 11.80
C ARG A 59 -2.14 15.66 13.16
N SER A 60 -1.37 14.58 13.22
CA SER A 60 -0.74 14.12 14.47
C SER A 60 0.31 15.09 15.02
N LEU A 61 0.81 16.02 14.20
CA LEU A 61 1.68 17.11 14.66
C LEU A 61 0.96 18.17 15.50
N LEU A 62 -0.36 18.31 15.38
CA LEU A 62 -1.14 19.38 16.01
C LEU A 62 -1.27 19.19 17.54
N THR A 63 -0.14 19.07 18.21
CA THR A 63 -0.06 19.16 19.68
C THR A 63 -0.14 20.62 20.13
N PRO A 64 -0.56 20.91 21.37
CA PRO A 64 -0.57 22.29 21.90
C PRO A 64 0.77 22.99 21.74
N GLN A 65 1.88 22.28 21.93
CA GLN A 65 3.25 22.81 21.79
C GLN A 65 3.57 23.17 20.33
N PHE A 66 3.20 22.29 19.39
CA PHE A 66 3.42 22.54 17.96
C PHE A 66 2.56 23.72 17.47
N ILE A 67 1.28 23.76 17.85
CA ILE A 67 0.35 24.85 17.48
C ILE A 67 0.91 26.19 17.92
N ALA A 68 1.39 26.28 19.18
CA ALA A 68 1.99 27.49 19.70
C ALA A 68 3.29 27.87 18.98
N ALA A 69 4.16 26.90 18.72
CA ALA A 69 5.45 27.13 18.05
C ALA A 69 5.33 27.46 16.55
N ALA A 70 4.28 26.97 15.89
CA ALA A 70 3.96 27.26 14.49
C ALA A 70 3.08 28.51 14.31
N ASP A 71 2.73 29.21 15.39
CA ASP A 71 1.82 30.38 15.42
C ASP A 71 0.48 30.10 14.71
N LEU A 72 -0.06 28.89 14.93
CA LEU A 72 -1.32 28.47 14.34
C LEU A 72 -2.51 28.88 15.23
N PRO A 73 -3.59 29.40 14.64
CA PRO A 73 -4.83 29.63 15.38
C PRO A 73 -5.39 28.35 16.00
N ALA A 74 -6.07 28.47 17.12
CA ALA A 74 -6.75 27.36 17.79
C ALA A 74 -8.01 26.88 17.05
N ASP A 75 -8.43 27.58 16.00
CA ASP A 75 -9.60 27.24 15.18
C ASP A 75 -9.35 25.98 14.35
N GLU A 76 -10.19 24.95 14.55
CA GLU A 76 -10.06 23.65 13.86
C GLU A 76 -10.21 23.75 12.34
N SER A 77 -11.02 24.71 11.85
CA SER A 77 -11.20 24.92 10.41
C SER A 77 -9.90 25.46 9.79
N VAL A 78 -9.25 26.43 10.46
CA VAL A 78 -7.96 26.99 10.03
C VAL A 78 -6.86 25.91 10.05
N GLN A 79 -6.81 25.09 11.10
CA GLN A 79 -5.87 23.98 11.21
C GLN A 79 -6.08 22.93 10.10
N SER A 80 -7.34 22.61 9.80
CA SER A 80 -7.69 21.68 8.72
C SER A 80 -7.28 22.23 7.34
N GLN A 81 -7.44 23.53 7.11
CA GLN A 81 -6.99 24.20 5.89
C GLN A 81 -5.44 24.20 5.77
N ALA A 82 -4.75 24.44 6.88
CA ALA A 82 -3.28 24.36 6.93
C ALA A 82 -2.78 22.96 6.56
N ILE A 83 -3.35 21.90 7.17
CA ILE A 83 -3.05 20.51 6.83
C ILE A 83 -3.28 20.24 5.34
N ALA A 84 -4.41 20.67 4.79
CA ALA A 84 -4.73 20.47 3.37
C ALA A 84 -3.70 21.17 2.46
N THR A 85 -3.24 22.36 2.84
CA THR A 85 -2.24 23.14 2.11
C THR A 85 -0.87 22.48 2.18
N TRP A 86 -0.42 22.06 3.36
CA TRP A 86 0.86 21.35 3.55
C TRP A 86 0.87 20.02 2.80
N HIS A 87 -0.23 19.28 2.88
CA HIS A 87 -0.34 18.00 2.17
C HIS A 87 -0.30 18.17 0.66
N ARG A 88 -0.91 19.21 0.10
CA ARG A 88 -0.85 19.52 -1.34
C ARG A 88 0.58 19.82 -1.76
N ASN A 89 1.27 20.72 -1.05
CA ASN A 89 2.67 21.05 -1.33
C ASN A 89 3.57 19.80 -1.23
N LYS A 90 3.39 18.99 -0.16
CA LYS A 90 4.08 17.71 -0.03
C LYS A 90 3.86 16.79 -1.23
N THR A 91 2.62 16.73 -1.73
CA THR A 91 2.26 15.90 -2.89
C THR A 91 2.95 16.41 -4.16
N GLU A 92 3.00 17.72 -4.37
CA GLU A 92 3.68 18.35 -5.51
C GLU A 92 5.19 18.04 -5.50
N ILE A 93 5.84 18.22 -4.34
CA ILE A 93 7.27 17.89 -4.15
C ILE A 93 7.51 16.40 -4.43
N TYR A 94 6.70 15.53 -3.82
CA TYR A 94 6.83 14.08 -4.00
C TYR A 94 6.68 13.66 -5.46
N THR A 95 5.67 14.19 -6.16
CA THR A 95 5.46 13.89 -7.58
C THR A 95 6.64 14.32 -8.43
N ALA A 96 7.22 15.50 -8.14
CA ALA A 96 8.42 15.96 -8.83
C ALA A 96 9.62 15.04 -8.58
N LEU A 97 9.78 14.46 -7.39
CA LEU A 97 10.83 13.48 -7.08
C LEU A 97 10.62 12.17 -7.86
N VAL A 98 9.37 11.71 -8.00
CA VAL A 98 9.03 10.54 -8.82
C VAL A 98 9.37 10.79 -10.29
N ASP A 99 8.95 11.93 -10.85
CA ASP A 99 9.20 12.31 -12.25
C ASP A 99 10.70 12.47 -12.55
N ALA A 100 11.48 12.89 -11.55
CA ALA A 100 12.94 12.95 -11.65
C ALA A 100 13.63 11.57 -11.57
N GLY A 101 12.89 10.48 -11.35
CA GLY A 101 13.43 9.12 -11.27
C GLY A 101 14.26 8.83 -10.03
N VAL A 102 14.04 9.59 -8.95
CA VAL A 102 14.79 9.42 -7.69
C VAL A 102 14.52 8.05 -7.05
N MET A 103 13.33 7.50 -7.28
CA MET A 103 12.90 6.23 -6.71
C MET A 103 12.63 5.21 -7.82
N PRO A 104 13.59 4.29 -8.09
CA PRO A 104 13.40 3.26 -9.11
C PRO A 104 12.30 2.27 -8.71
N ALA A 105 11.65 1.69 -9.71
CA ALA A 105 10.70 0.61 -9.50
C ALA A 105 11.38 -0.59 -8.80
N ARG A 106 10.65 -1.26 -7.93
CA ARG A 106 11.18 -2.46 -7.28
C ARG A 106 11.25 -3.66 -8.25
N PRO A 107 12.24 -4.55 -8.07
CA PRO A 107 12.44 -5.69 -8.94
C PRO A 107 11.19 -6.57 -9.05
N GLY A 108 10.82 -6.93 -10.29
CA GLY A 108 9.70 -7.81 -10.63
C GLY A 108 8.35 -7.13 -10.84
N ILE A 109 8.18 -5.87 -10.45
CA ILE A 109 6.87 -5.16 -10.55
C ILE A 109 6.43 -5.05 -12.01
N ALA A 110 7.24 -4.45 -12.87
CA ALA A 110 6.88 -4.28 -14.28
C ALA A 110 6.65 -5.63 -14.98
N ARG A 111 7.50 -6.60 -14.71
CA ARG A 111 7.43 -7.95 -15.28
C ARG A 111 6.14 -8.67 -14.91
N ILE A 112 5.78 -8.69 -13.61
CA ILE A 112 4.59 -9.41 -13.15
C ILE A 112 3.30 -8.72 -13.61
N ALA A 113 3.26 -7.39 -13.59
CA ALA A 113 2.13 -6.62 -14.09
C ALA A 113 1.92 -6.83 -15.59
N GLN A 114 3.00 -6.88 -16.37
CA GLN A 114 2.95 -7.17 -17.79
C GLN A 114 2.47 -8.61 -18.07
N ALA A 115 2.97 -9.60 -17.32
CA ALA A 115 2.55 -10.99 -17.43
C ALA A 115 1.07 -11.16 -17.08
N ALA A 116 0.60 -10.53 -16.00
CA ALA A 116 -0.80 -10.54 -15.58
C ALA A 116 -1.71 -9.89 -16.64
N SER A 117 -1.33 -8.72 -17.16
CA SER A 117 -2.05 -8.05 -18.26
C SER A 117 -2.15 -8.92 -19.52
N ALA A 118 -1.05 -9.60 -19.90
CA ALA A 118 -1.02 -10.48 -21.06
C ALA A 118 -1.88 -11.74 -20.87
N ALA A 119 -2.01 -12.22 -19.62
CA ALA A 119 -2.88 -13.34 -19.27
C ALA A 119 -4.35 -12.94 -19.06
N GLY A 120 -4.70 -11.66 -19.26
CA GLY A 120 -6.06 -11.15 -19.13
C GLY A 120 -6.51 -10.89 -17.69
N TRP A 121 -5.59 -10.84 -16.70
CA TRP A 121 -5.91 -10.49 -15.34
C TRP A 121 -6.29 -9.02 -15.23
N ILE A 122 -7.21 -8.71 -14.31
CA ILE A 122 -7.53 -7.33 -13.93
C ILE A 122 -6.38 -6.77 -13.10
N LEU A 123 -5.97 -5.53 -13.42
CA LEU A 123 -4.90 -4.84 -12.70
C LEU A 123 -5.46 -3.67 -11.91
N ALA A 124 -5.06 -3.56 -10.64
CA ALA A 124 -5.43 -2.45 -9.80
C ALA A 124 -4.28 -2.01 -8.88
N CYS A 125 -4.38 -0.76 -8.41
CA CYS A 125 -3.55 -0.23 -7.34
C CYS A 125 -4.46 0.32 -6.23
N ALA A 126 -4.18 -0.04 -4.97
CA ALA A 126 -4.97 0.35 -3.80
C ALA A 126 -4.06 0.94 -2.70
N SER A 127 -4.07 2.26 -2.53
CA SER A 127 -3.13 2.99 -1.66
C SER A 127 -3.81 4.05 -0.81
N THR A 128 -3.25 4.34 0.36
CA THR A 128 -3.66 5.47 1.22
C THR A 128 -3.05 6.80 0.78
N SER A 129 -2.12 6.78 -0.17
CA SER A 129 -1.46 7.98 -0.72
C SER A 129 -2.38 8.74 -1.66
N ALA A 130 -2.10 10.04 -1.88
CA ALA A 130 -2.87 10.88 -2.79
C ALA A 130 -2.83 10.31 -4.23
N GLU A 131 -3.97 10.32 -4.91
CA GLU A 131 -4.11 9.75 -6.26
C GLU A 131 -3.06 10.26 -7.26
N PRO A 132 -2.72 11.57 -7.33
CA PRO A 132 -1.66 12.05 -8.22
C PRO A 132 -0.30 11.40 -7.96
N SER A 133 0.06 11.19 -6.69
CA SER A 133 1.28 10.48 -6.29
C SER A 133 1.28 9.04 -6.76
N VAL A 134 0.17 8.31 -6.52
CA VAL A 134 0.01 6.90 -6.94
C VAL A 134 0.13 6.77 -8.45
N ARG A 135 -0.51 7.65 -9.23
CA ARG A 135 -0.43 7.63 -10.69
C ARG A 135 0.97 7.92 -11.21
N ALA A 136 1.70 8.83 -10.57
CA ALA A 136 3.09 9.14 -10.93
C ALA A 136 3.99 7.91 -10.69
N VAL A 137 3.94 7.32 -9.49
CA VAL A 137 4.71 6.10 -9.16
C VAL A 137 4.36 4.95 -10.07
N LEU A 138 3.07 4.69 -10.28
CA LEU A 138 2.61 3.60 -11.15
C LEU A 138 3.11 3.80 -12.59
N THR A 139 2.98 5.02 -13.13
CA THR A 139 3.46 5.34 -14.47
C THR A 139 4.97 5.15 -14.61
N HIS A 140 5.73 5.57 -13.58
CA HIS A 140 7.17 5.38 -13.54
C HIS A 140 7.55 3.90 -13.45
N ALA A 141 6.84 3.12 -12.60
CA ALA A 141 7.17 1.73 -12.34
C ALA A 141 6.87 0.78 -13.51
N VAL A 142 5.76 0.98 -14.23
CA VAL A 142 5.30 0.02 -15.26
C VAL A 142 5.22 0.64 -16.67
N GLY A 143 5.49 1.91 -16.80
CA GLY A 143 5.34 2.69 -18.04
C GLY A 143 3.91 3.11 -18.34
N PRO A 144 3.69 4.21 -19.13
CA PRO A 144 2.39 4.83 -19.30
C PRO A 144 1.36 3.93 -19.99
N LYS A 145 1.77 3.07 -20.91
CA LYS A 145 0.86 2.17 -21.63
C LYS A 145 0.24 1.10 -20.73
N LEU A 146 1.04 0.56 -19.79
CA LEU A 146 0.55 -0.46 -18.86
C LEU A 146 -0.18 0.20 -17.69
N ALA A 147 0.31 1.32 -17.18
CA ALA A 147 -0.33 2.09 -16.13
C ALA A 147 -1.78 2.50 -16.48
N ALA A 148 -2.05 2.83 -17.75
CA ALA A 148 -3.39 3.16 -18.24
C ALA A 148 -4.41 1.99 -18.13
N LYS A 149 -3.96 0.76 -17.91
CA LYS A 149 -4.82 -0.42 -17.72
C LYS A 149 -5.20 -0.68 -16.25
N PHE A 150 -4.60 0.08 -15.32
CA PHE A 150 -4.86 -0.10 -13.91
C PHE A 150 -6.09 0.70 -13.46
N SER A 151 -6.96 0.05 -12.70
CA SER A 151 -7.89 0.76 -11.83
C SER A 151 -7.14 1.27 -10.61
N VAL A 152 -7.32 2.55 -10.26
CA VAL A 152 -6.59 3.18 -9.15
C VAL A 152 -7.59 3.56 -8.06
N PHE A 153 -7.38 3.00 -6.88
CA PHE A 153 -8.11 3.30 -5.66
C PHE A 153 -7.14 3.99 -4.70
N ALA A 154 -7.27 5.31 -4.52
CA ALA A 154 -6.25 6.07 -3.81
C ALA A 154 -6.81 7.29 -3.06
N GLY A 155 -6.10 7.73 -2.04
CA GLY A 155 -6.43 8.94 -1.29
C GLY A 155 -7.59 8.77 -0.30
N ASP A 156 -8.52 9.73 -0.31
CA ASP A 156 -9.61 9.84 0.66
C ASP A 156 -10.95 9.28 0.12
N ILE A 157 -10.89 8.23 -0.72
CA ILE A 157 -12.08 7.61 -1.32
C ILE A 157 -12.83 6.68 -0.35
N VAL A 158 -12.22 6.34 0.77
CA VAL A 158 -12.80 5.52 1.83
C VAL A 158 -12.73 6.26 3.16
N SER A 159 -13.65 5.93 4.08
CA SER A 159 -13.74 6.59 5.39
C SER A 159 -12.61 6.19 6.35
N ALA A 160 -12.16 4.95 6.29
CA ALA A 160 -11.08 4.45 7.13
C ALA A 160 -9.90 3.96 6.29
N LYS A 161 -8.70 4.42 6.66
CA LYS A 161 -7.43 4.03 6.02
C LYS A 161 -6.98 2.64 6.52
N LYS A 162 -6.06 1.99 5.80
CA LYS A 162 -5.34 0.82 6.28
C LYS A 162 -4.85 1.07 7.73
N PRO A 163 -5.06 0.13 8.67
CA PRO A 163 -5.37 -1.28 8.51
C PRO A 163 -6.86 -1.63 8.33
N SER A 164 -7.79 -0.65 8.17
CA SER A 164 -9.16 -0.97 7.78
C SER A 164 -9.19 -1.63 6.40
N PRO A 165 -10.06 -2.63 6.17
CA PRO A 165 -10.18 -3.30 4.89
C PRO A 165 -10.88 -2.46 3.80
N ASP A 166 -11.41 -1.30 4.14
CA ASP A 166 -12.32 -0.49 3.32
C ASP A 166 -11.86 -0.31 1.88
N ILE A 167 -10.58 0.02 1.68
CA ILE A 167 -10.05 0.28 0.33
C ILE A 167 -10.01 -0.99 -0.54
N TYR A 168 -9.74 -2.14 0.07
CA TYR A 168 -9.73 -3.42 -0.64
C TYR A 168 -11.15 -3.93 -0.90
N VAL A 169 -12.07 -3.75 0.05
CA VAL A 169 -13.50 -4.04 -0.13
C VAL A 169 -14.08 -3.20 -1.26
N LEU A 170 -13.77 -1.90 -1.29
CA LEU A 170 -14.15 -1.01 -2.38
C LEU A 170 -13.57 -1.49 -3.72
N ALA A 171 -12.27 -1.81 -3.76
CA ALA A 171 -11.62 -2.29 -4.97
C ALA A 171 -12.28 -3.56 -5.51
N LEU A 172 -12.54 -4.56 -4.66
CA LEU A 172 -13.24 -5.79 -5.05
C LEU A 172 -14.63 -5.51 -5.64
N SER A 173 -15.40 -4.63 -4.97
CA SER A 173 -16.74 -4.23 -5.41
C SER A 173 -16.73 -3.57 -6.79
N GLU A 174 -15.85 -2.58 -6.97
CA GLU A 174 -15.75 -1.81 -8.23
C GLU A 174 -15.19 -2.64 -9.39
N LEU A 175 -14.30 -3.59 -9.10
CA LEU A 175 -13.76 -4.51 -10.09
C LEU A 175 -14.72 -5.67 -10.41
N GLY A 176 -15.73 -5.90 -9.59
CA GLY A 176 -16.67 -7.04 -9.74
C GLY A 176 -15.98 -8.38 -9.56
N VAL A 177 -15.00 -8.49 -8.64
CA VAL A 177 -14.18 -9.68 -8.41
C VAL A 177 -14.38 -10.17 -6.97
N ASP A 178 -14.54 -11.48 -6.82
CA ASP A 178 -14.57 -12.10 -5.50
C ASP A 178 -13.17 -12.13 -4.87
N ALA A 179 -13.10 -12.03 -3.54
CA ALA A 179 -11.82 -12.07 -2.82
C ALA A 179 -11.03 -13.38 -3.06
N ASP A 180 -11.69 -14.46 -3.42
CA ASP A 180 -11.05 -15.74 -3.75
C ASP A 180 -10.31 -15.71 -5.10
N ASP A 181 -10.69 -14.79 -5.98
CA ASP A 181 -10.10 -14.60 -7.30
C ASP A 181 -9.16 -13.38 -7.37
N ALA A 182 -8.85 -12.77 -6.24
CA ALA A 182 -7.94 -11.63 -6.16
C ALA A 182 -6.76 -11.89 -5.23
N ILE A 183 -5.60 -11.36 -5.60
CA ILE A 183 -4.38 -11.40 -4.81
C ILE A 183 -3.78 -10.01 -4.68
N VAL A 184 -3.26 -9.70 -3.48
CA VAL A 184 -2.65 -8.42 -3.17
C VAL A 184 -1.13 -8.57 -3.07
N ILE A 185 -0.40 -7.59 -3.58
CA ILE A 185 1.01 -7.38 -3.28
C ILE A 185 1.09 -6.18 -2.32
N GLU A 186 1.66 -6.41 -1.17
CA GLU A 186 1.81 -5.46 -0.06
C GLU A 186 3.24 -5.43 0.46
N ASP A 187 3.56 -4.45 1.32
CA ASP A 187 4.87 -4.39 1.98
C ASP A 187 4.78 -4.25 3.50
N SER A 188 3.63 -3.82 4.03
CA SER A 188 3.44 -3.40 5.42
C SER A 188 2.44 -4.27 6.19
N GLU A 189 2.60 -4.31 7.53
CA GLU A 189 1.64 -4.98 8.42
C GLU A 189 0.25 -4.34 8.36
N ASN A 190 0.17 -3.02 8.26
CA ASN A 190 -1.10 -2.31 8.12
C ASN A 190 -1.82 -2.70 6.83
N GLY A 191 -1.10 -2.80 5.73
CA GLY A 191 -1.64 -3.22 4.45
C GLY A 191 -2.02 -4.69 4.42
N LEU A 192 -1.19 -5.57 4.99
CA LEU A 192 -1.49 -6.98 5.14
C LEU A 192 -2.79 -7.18 5.95
N ARG A 193 -2.93 -6.50 7.09
CA ARG A 193 -4.15 -6.58 7.92
C ARG A 193 -5.38 -6.10 7.17
N ALA A 194 -5.26 -5.03 6.40
CA ALA A 194 -6.35 -4.53 5.56
C ALA A 194 -6.76 -5.55 4.49
N ALA A 195 -5.80 -6.15 3.79
CA ALA A 195 -6.05 -7.15 2.77
C ALA A 195 -6.68 -8.43 3.34
N VAL A 196 -6.14 -8.94 4.45
CA VAL A 196 -6.69 -10.10 5.17
C VAL A 196 -8.10 -9.81 5.69
N GLY A 197 -8.34 -8.61 6.23
CA GLY A 197 -9.66 -8.17 6.68
C GLY A 197 -10.69 -8.09 5.55
N ALA A 198 -10.27 -7.82 4.32
CA ALA A 198 -11.11 -7.91 3.11
C ALA A 198 -11.24 -9.34 2.57
N GLY A 199 -10.62 -10.32 3.23
CA GLY A 199 -10.60 -11.70 2.77
C GLY A 199 -9.66 -11.96 1.60
N LEU A 200 -8.62 -11.17 1.38
CA LEU A 200 -7.69 -11.34 0.27
C LEU A 200 -6.46 -12.18 0.66
N ARG A 201 -5.90 -12.90 -0.30
CA ARG A 201 -4.57 -13.50 -0.19
C ARG A 201 -3.52 -12.45 -0.49
N THR A 202 -2.41 -12.49 0.24
CA THR A 202 -1.42 -11.42 0.16
C THR A 202 -0.02 -12.01 0.02
N VAL A 203 0.73 -11.50 -0.94
CA VAL A 203 2.18 -11.65 -1.02
C VAL A 203 2.79 -10.36 -0.47
N VAL A 204 3.66 -10.49 0.53
CA VAL A 204 4.38 -9.35 1.11
C VAL A 204 5.77 -9.26 0.49
N THR A 205 6.08 -8.09 -0.06
CA THR A 205 7.43 -7.71 -0.53
C THR A 205 8.03 -6.72 0.45
N VAL A 206 8.82 -7.21 1.41
CA VAL A 206 9.36 -6.40 2.51
C VAL A 206 10.15 -5.20 1.98
N SER A 207 9.83 -4.00 2.45
CA SER A 207 10.51 -2.74 2.11
C SER A 207 11.56 -2.36 3.15
N THR A 208 12.26 -1.24 2.93
CA THR A 208 13.30 -0.74 3.83
C THR A 208 12.79 -0.50 5.25
N PHE A 209 11.56 0.01 5.41
CA PHE A 209 11.00 0.35 6.71
C PHE A 209 10.19 -0.78 7.37
N THR A 210 9.83 -1.83 6.64
CA THR A 210 8.89 -2.85 7.12
C THR A 210 9.56 -4.17 7.50
N ALA A 211 10.90 -4.23 7.49
CA ALA A 211 11.67 -5.45 7.72
C ALA A 211 11.41 -6.15 9.06
N ASN A 212 10.94 -5.42 10.08
CA ASN A 212 10.68 -5.93 11.42
C ASN A 212 9.20 -6.04 11.77
N GLU A 213 8.30 -5.86 10.79
CA GLU A 213 6.86 -5.95 11.00
C GLU A 213 6.37 -7.41 11.01
N ASN A 214 5.14 -7.62 11.47
CA ASN A 214 4.55 -8.96 11.57
C ASN A 214 3.81 -9.34 10.29
N PHE A 215 4.32 -10.36 9.59
CA PHE A 215 3.74 -10.87 8.35
C PHE A 215 3.21 -12.32 8.47
N SER A 216 2.84 -12.77 9.68
CA SER A 216 2.39 -14.15 9.92
C SER A 216 1.17 -14.57 9.09
N ASP A 217 0.30 -13.62 8.72
CA ASP A 217 -0.92 -13.86 7.96
C ASP A 217 -0.71 -13.80 6.43
N ALA A 218 0.51 -13.51 5.96
CA ALA A 218 0.83 -13.47 4.54
C ALA A 218 0.87 -14.87 3.93
N SER A 219 0.43 -15.00 2.68
CA SER A 219 0.52 -16.24 1.90
C SER A 219 1.96 -16.55 1.47
N LEU A 220 2.76 -15.52 1.29
CA LEU A 220 4.19 -15.58 0.95
C LEU A 220 4.85 -14.27 1.37
N VAL A 221 6.06 -14.34 1.93
CA VAL A 221 6.87 -13.15 2.26
C VAL A 221 8.21 -13.25 1.53
N VAL A 222 8.53 -12.21 0.77
CA VAL A 222 9.72 -12.13 -0.07
C VAL A 222 10.40 -10.75 0.05
N SER A 223 11.67 -10.67 -0.36
CA SER A 223 12.39 -9.38 -0.37
C SER A 223 11.96 -8.47 -1.54
N SER A 224 11.49 -9.04 -2.64
CA SER A 224 10.95 -8.35 -3.83
C SER A 224 10.23 -9.40 -4.69
N LEU A 225 9.67 -9.05 -5.85
CA LEU A 225 9.18 -10.06 -6.80
C LEU A 225 10.30 -10.63 -7.69
N GLY A 226 11.47 -10.03 -7.67
CA GLY A 226 12.66 -10.45 -8.39
C GLY A 226 12.60 -10.28 -9.91
N ASP A 227 13.76 -10.02 -10.51
CA ASP A 227 13.95 -9.97 -11.95
C ASP A 227 15.12 -10.85 -12.39
N PRO A 228 15.15 -11.33 -13.65
CA PRO A 228 16.23 -12.14 -14.19
C PRO A 228 17.47 -11.30 -14.52
N ILE A 229 17.81 -10.39 -13.60
CA ILE A 229 18.95 -9.46 -13.69
C ILE A 229 19.87 -9.75 -12.50
N PRO A 230 21.19 -9.80 -12.69
CA PRO A 230 22.13 -9.99 -11.60
C PRO A 230 21.90 -8.99 -10.45
N GLY A 231 21.75 -9.47 -9.23
CA GLY A 231 21.49 -8.66 -8.03
C GLY A 231 20.02 -8.36 -7.73
N GLU A 232 19.09 -8.67 -8.64
CA GLU A 232 17.65 -8.41 -8.47
C GLU A 232 16.83 -9.66 -8.12
N ALA A 233 17.50 -10.78 -7.87
CA ALA A 233 16.83 -12.00 -7.41
C ALA A 233 16.14 -11.81 -6.05
N THR A 234 14.93 -12.37 -5.93
CA THR A 234 14.24 -12.35 -4.62
C THR A 234 14.81 -13.39 -3.65
N ARG A 235 14.65 -13.11 -2.37
CA ARG A 235 14.83 -14.07 -1.27
C ARG A 235 13.46 -14.35 -0.67
N VAL A 236 13.12 -15.64 -0.57
CA VAL A 236 11.92 -16.07 0.18
C VAL A 236 12.22 -15.97 1.67
N LEU A 237 11.43 -15.20 2.39
CA LEU A 237 11.57 -14.94 3.83
C LEU A 237 10.60 -15.82 4.63
N SER A 238 9.40 -16.08 4.09
CA SER A 238 8.43 -17.01 4.66
C SER A 238 7.57 -17.62 3.55
N ASP A 239 7.37 -18.94 3.58
CA ASP A 239 6.54 -19.70 2.62
C ASP A 239 5.63 -20.68 3.38
N PRO A 240 4.60 -20.20 4.07
CA PRO A 240 3.71 -21.03 4.86
C PRO A 240 2.90 -22.01 4.01
N LEU A 241 2.68 -21.70 2.74
CA LEU A 241 1.96 -22.55 1.80
C LEU A 241 2.86 -23.59 1.13
N ARG A 242 4.18 -23.59 1.39
CA ARG A 242 5.19 -24.51 0.81
C ARG A 242 5.14 -24.52 -0.72
N LEU A 243 5.03 -23.33 -1.31
CA LEU A 243 4.98 -23.17 -2.78
C LEU A 243 6.29 -23.59 -3.44
N GLY A 244 7.41 -23.50 -2.70
CA GLY A 244 8.74 -23.69 -3.24
C GLY A 244 9.09 -22.60 -4.24
N ALA A 245 8.66 -21.37 -4.01
CA ALA A 245 8.93 -20.24 -4.89
C ALA A 245 10.45 -20.05 -5.09
N GLY A 246 10.84 -19.75 -6.32
CA GLY A 246 12.24 -19.55 -6.70
C GLY A 246 12.72 -18.12 -6.43
N SER A 247 13.82 -17.76 -7.07
CA SER A 247 14.44 -16.42 -6.99
C SER A 247 13.69 -15.34 -7.80
N ILE A 248 12.62 -15.71 -8.48
CA ILE A 248 11.75 -14.83 -9.27
C ILE A 248 10.31 -15.29 -9.04
N ILE A 249 9.48 -14.42 -8.51
CA ILE A 249 8.05 -14.71 -8.34
C ILE A 249 7.34 -14.55 -9.67
N SER A 250 6.68 -15.60 -10.10
CA SER A 250 5.98 -15.66 -11.39
C SER A 250 4.47 -15.58 -11.23
N LEU A 251 3.77 -15.36 -12.35
CA LEU A 251 2.30 -15.43 -12.37
C LEU A 251 1.78 -16.83 -11.99
N VAL A 252 2.58 -17.88 -12.27
CA VAL A 252 2.26 -19.26 -11.88
C VAL A 252 2.27 -19.40 -10.35
N ASP A 253 3.21 -18.75 -9.66
CA ASP A 253 3.26 -18.77 -8.19
C ASP A 253 2.04 -18.05 -7.60
N LEU A 254 1.65 -16.91 -8.16
CA LEU A 254 0.43 -16.19 -7.76
C LEU A 254 -0.84 -17.04 -8.01
N SER A 255 -0.90 -17.73 -9.15
CA SER A 255 -2.01 -18.65 -9.46
C SER A 255 -2.07 -19.82 -8.49
N ARG A 256 -0.93 -20.36 -8.07
CA ARG A 256 -0.86 -21.43 -7.05
C ARG A 256 -1.38 -20.91 -5.69
N ILE A 257 -1.03 -19.70 -5.30
CA ILE A 257 -1.56 -19.09 -4.07
C ILE A 257 -3.09 -18.99 -4.15
N LEU A 258 -3.65 -18.50 -5.26
CA LEU A 258 -5.10 -18.42 -5.46
C LEU A 258 -5.78 -19.80 -5.43
N ALA A 259 -5.12 -20.85 -5.90
CA ALA A 259 -5.66 -22.21 -5.93
C ALA A 259 -5.67 -22.93 -4.56
N VAL A 260 -4.98 -22.41 -3.53
CA VAL A 260 -4.99 -23.02 -2.19
C VAL A 260 -6.39 -22.86 -1.58
N PRO A 261 -7.08 -23.95 -1.19
CA PRO A 261 -8.39 -23.85 -0.53
C PRO A 261 -8.29 -23.05 0.77
N ARG A 262 -9.25 -22.16 1.02
CA ARG A 262 -9.37 -21.52 2.35
C ARG A 262 -10.05 -22.49 3.30
N ILE A 263 -9.48 -22.65 4.48
CA ILE A 263 -10.19 -23.27 5.58
C ILE A 263 -11.26 -22.25 6.03
N LYS A 264 -12.50 -22.45 5.60
CA LYS A 264 -13.63 -21.66 6.11
C LYS A 264 -13.78 -22.01 7.59
N HIS A 265 -13.35 -21.12 8.48
CA HIS A 265 -13.81 -21.16 9.86
C HIS A 265 -15.31 -20.82 9.83
N GLU A 266 -16.15 -21.85 9.91
CA GLU A 266 -17.58 -21.66 10.19
C GLU A 266 -17.67 -20.96 11.55
N SER A 267 -17.99 -19.68 11.53
CA SER A 267 -18.40 -18.96 12.72
C SER A 267 -19.75 -19.51 13.14
N HIS A 268 -19.76 -20.49 14.07
CA HIS A 268 -20.96 -20.91 14.76
C HIS A 268 -21.46 -19.77 15.65
N ILE A 269 -22.20 -18.83 15.04
CA ILE A 269 -23.05 -17.92 15.79
C ILE A 269 -24.26 -18.77 16.23
N HIS A 270 -24.18 -19.36 17.41
CA HIS A 270 -25.35 -19.91 18.08
C HIS A 270 -26.27 -18.74 18.49
N TYR A 271 -27.28 -18.49 17.67
CA TYR A 271 -28.44 -17.73 18.12
C TYR A 271 -29.21 -18.60 19.13
N ASN A 272 -28.95 -18.41 20.40
CA ASN A 272 -29.83 -18.86 21.45
C ASN A 272 -31.17 -18.10 21.32
N ARG A 273 -32.18 -18.72 20.71
CA ARG A 273 -33.55 -18.31 20.92
C ARG A 273 -33.92 -18.70 22.35
N GLU A 274 -33.81 -17.78 23.28
CA GLU A 274 -34.55 -17.85 24.54
C GLU A 274 -36.04 -17.68 24.20
N VAL A 275 -36.77 -18.77 24.32
CA VAL A 275 -38.22 -18.76 24.41
C VAL A 275 -38.56 -18.36 25.84
N ALA A 276 -39.02 -17.13 26.01
CA ALA A 276 -39.59 -16.68 27.29
C ALA A 276 -40.99 -17.32 27.48
N PRO A 277 -41.39 -17.62 28.73
CA PRO A 277 -42.64 -18.30 29.06
C PRO A 277 -43.91 -17.45 28.87
#